data_c83f46c8365d15b4006e8de2b0319a93
#
_entry.id   c83f46c8365d15b4006e8de2b0319a93
#
_cell.length_a   1.000
_cell.length_b   1.000
_cell.length_c   1.000
_cell.angle_alpha   90.00
_cell.angle_beta   90.00
_cell.angle_gamma   90.00
#
_symmetry.space_group_name_H-M   'P 1'
#
loop_
_entity.id
_entity.type
_entity.pdbx_description
1 polymer ?
#
loop_
_entity_poly.entity_id
_entity_poly.type
_entity_poly.pdbx_seq_one_letter_code
_entity_poly.pdbx_strand_id
1 'polypeptide(L)'
;METVDRYGRVMEAEAEQKYLNLLEQQIAEGSYRPDWASLAGAPVPDWFLREKLGIFLHWGLYSVPACTNEWYSRNMYIKGMPAYEHHRKTYGEQREFGYKDFIPLFCAERFDPASWMQLFKEAGAGYVFPVAEHHDGFQMYESELSHWNAKEMGPKRDLLGELKSAAESCGLQFCTSSHRAEHWFFMGHGREFDSDVREP
;
A
#
# COMPACT_ATOMS: atom_id res chain seq x y z
N MET A 1 0.07 8.96 -30.50
CA MET A 1 -0.34 10.05 -29.59
C MET A 1 0.18 9.63 -28.25
N GLU A 2 1.25 10.28 -27.80
CA GLU A 2 1.82 9.99 -26.48
C GLU A 2 0.76 10.31 -25.42
N THR A 3 0.32 9.31 -24.67
CA THR A 3 -0.54 9.51 -23.52
C THR A 3 0.36 9.96 -22.38
N VAL A 4 0.25 11.21 -22.03
CA VAL A 4 0.92 11.78 -20.86
C VAL A 4 0.01 11.55 -19.68
N ASP A 5 0.53 10.99 -18.58
CA ASP A 5 -0.22 10.92 -17.35
C ASP A 5 -0.47 12.34 -16.80
N ARG A 6 -1.37 12.48 -15.85
CA ARG A 6 -1.70 13.77 -15.23
C ARG A 6 -0.50 14.48 -14.54
N TYR A 7 0.67 13.86 -14.53
CA TYR A 7 1.92 14.39 -13.97
C TYR A 7 2.97 14.67 -15.05
N GLY A 8 2.58 14.63 -16.34
CA GLY A 8 3.49 14.92 -17.47
C GLY A 8 4.44 13.78 -17.82
N ARG A 9 4.27 12.57 -17.24
CA ARG A 9 5.04 11.39 -17.68
C ARG A 9 4.41 10.84 -18.95
N VAL A 10 5.25 10.62 -19.94
CA VAL A 10 4.87 9.82 -21.09
C VAL A 10 4.72 8.39 -20.60
N MET A 11 3.48 7.96 -20.36
CA MET A 11 3.19 6.53 -20.28
C MET A 11 3.42 5.99 -21.68
N GLU A 12 4.54 5.34 -21.86
CA GLU A 12 4.78 4.63 -23.11
C GLU A 12 3.69 3.57 -23.23
N ALA A 13 2.78 3.76 -24.19
CA ALA A 13 1.72 2.78 -24.48
C ALA A 13 2.31 1.36 -24.70
N GLU A 14 3.56 1.30 -25.10
CA GLU A 14 4.34 0.08 -25.22
C GLU A 14 4.66 -0.57 -23.87
N ALA A 15 4.96 0.21 -22.82
CA ALA A 15 5.22 -0.34 -21.49
C ALA A 15 3.95 -0.90 -20.85
N GLU A 16 2.84 -0.17 -20.93
CA GLU A 16 1.54 -0.66 -20.48
C GLU A 16 1.14 -1.95 -21.21
N GLN A 17 1.26 -1.97 -22.54
CA GLN A 17 0.93 -3.15 -23.35
C GLN A 17 1.84 -4.35 -23.01
N LYS A 18 3.11 -4.11 -22.71
CA LYS A 18 4.03 -5.17 -22.24
C LYS A 18 3.52 -5.83 -20.95
N TYR A 19 3.09 -5.04 -19.98
CA TYR A 19 2.56 -5.58 -18.73
C TYR A 19 1.22 -6.29 -18.92
N LEU A 20 0.33 -5.77 -19.76
CA LEU A 20 -0.92 -6.44 -20.10
C LEU A 20 -0.67 -7.80 -20.78
N ASN A 21 0.24 -7.85 -21.73
CA ASN A 21 0.60 -9.11 -22.40
C ASN A 21 1.21 -10.12 -21.44
N LEU A 22 2.07 -9.66 -20.51
CA LEU A 22 2.63 -10.53 -19.48
C LEU A 22 1.54 -11.08 -18.56
N LEU A 23 0.58 -10.23 -18.17
CA LEU A 23 -0.56 -10.64 -17.35
C LEU A 23 -1.42 -11.69 -18.06
N GLU A 24 -1.78 -11.45 -19.32
CA GLU A 24 -2.55 -12.40 -20.13
C GLU A 24 -1.82 -13.73 -20.30
N GLN A 25 -0.51 -13.70 -20.51
CA GLN A 25 0.31 -14.91 -20.57
C GLN A 25 0.25 -15.67 -19.23
N GLN A 26 0.45 -15.00 -18.10
CA GLN A 26 0.40 -15.61 -16.77
C GLN A 26 -0.99 -16.22 -16.48
N ILE A 27 -2.06 -15.56 -16.92
CA ILE A 27 -3.43 -16.09 -16.79
C ILE A 27 -3.61 -17.34 -17.66
N ALA A 28 -3.11 -17.34 -18.90
CA ALA A 28 -3.23 -18.46 -19.82
C ALA A 28 -2.43 -19.69 -19.36
N GLU A 29 -1.24 -19.49 -18.82
CA GLU A 29 -0.34 -20.53 -18.29
C GLU A 29 -0.71 -20.98 -16.88
N GLY A 30 -1.54 -20.22 -16.17
CA GLY A 30 -1.95 -20.46 -14.79
C GLY A 30 -2.77 -21.76 -14.64
N SER A 31 -2.67 -22.36 -13.46
CA SER A 31 -3.34 -23.61 -13.13
C SER A 31 -4.86 -23.47 -12.94
N TYR A 32 -5.35 -22.24 -12.79
CA TYR A 32 -6.75 -21.96 -12.50
C TYR A 32 -7.45 -21.26 -13.64
N ARG A 33 -8.75 -21.48 -13.77
CA ARG A 33 -9.64 -20.81 -14.71
C ARG A 33 -10.58 -19.86 -13.96
N PRO A 34 -11.16 -18.82 -14.60
CA PRO A 34 -12.05 -17.87 -13.96
C PRO A 34 -13.46 -18.46 -13.75
N ASP A 35 -13.53 -19.63 -13.13
CA ASP A 35 -14.75 -20.31 -12.75
C ASP A 35 -14.61 -20.94 -11.36
N TRP A 36 -15.74 -21.08 -10.67
CA TRP A 36 -15.76 -21.59 -9.29
C TRP A 36 -15.33 -23.05 -9.18
N ALA A 37 -15.53 -23.87 -10.18
CA ALA A 37 -15.12 -25.28 -10.14
C ALA A 37 -13.59 -25.39 -10.12
N SER A 38 -12.92 -24.57 -10.92
CA SER A 38 -11.46 -24.50 -10.94
C SER A 38 -10.90 -23.88 -9.65
N LEU A 39 -11.47 -22.74 -9.21
CA LEU A 39 -10.97 -22.03 -8.04
C LEU A 39 -11.20 -22.81 -6.73
N ALA A 40 -12.30 -23.54 -6.61
CA ALA A 40 -12.57 -24.38 -5.45
C ALA A 40 -11.58 -25.55 -5.30
N GLY A 41 -10.87 -25.90 -6.37
CA GLY A 41 -9.80 -26.91 -6.35
C GLY A 41 -8.45 -26.38 -5.83
N ALA A 42 -8.33 -25.09 -5.53
CA ALA A 42 -7.09 -24.51 -5.02
C ALA A 42 -6.75 -25.05 -3.62
N PRO A 43 -5.60 -25.71 -3.43
CA PRO A 43 -5.24 -26.24 -2.12
C PRO A 43 -4.89 -25.11 -1.15
N VAL A 44 -5.26 -25.26 0.11
CA VAL A 44 -4.69 -24.45 1.18
C VAL A 44 -3.22 -24.86 1.37
N PRO A 45 -2.25 -23.95 1.31
CA PRO A 45 -0.85 -24.30 1.46
C PRO A 45 -0.56 -24.94 2.82
N ASP A 46 0.23 -26.02 2.82
CA ASP A 46 0.58 -26.76 4.05
C ASP A 46 1.24 -25.87 5.10
N TRP A 47 2.06 -24.90 4.67
CA TRP A 47 2.72 -23.98 5.60
C TRP A 47 1.68 -23.17 6.37
N PHE A 48 0.59 -22.71 5.73
CA PHE A 48 -0.47 -21.94 6.38
C PHE A 48 -1.20 -22.76 7.45
N LEU A 49 -1.35 -24.06 7.21
CA LEU A 49 -1.97 -24.97 8.18
C LEU A 49 -1.04 -25.26 9.37
N ARG A 50 0.28 -25.24 9.16
CA ARG A 50 1.28 -25.46 10.22
C ARG A 50 1.56 -24.22 11.04
N GLU A 51 1.73 -23.09 10.38
CA GLU A 51 2.08 -21.80 11.00
C GLU A 51 0.84 -21.17 11.62
N LYS A 52 0.70 -21.24 12.93
CA LYS A 52 -0.52 -20.82 13.64
C LYS A 52 -0.54 -19.32 13.97
N LEU A 53 0.62 -18.66 13.96
CA LEU A 53 0.76 -17.25 14.28
C LEU A 53 1.37 -16.52 13.09
N GLY A 54 0.68 -15.46 12.66
CA GLY A 54 1.19 -14.50 11.70
C GLY A 54 1.10 -13.08 12.24
N ILE A 55 1.94 -12.20 11.76
CA ILE A 55 1.94 -10.77 12.14
C ILE A 55 1.43 -9.96 10.96
N PHE A 56 0.30 -9.29 11.14
CA PHE A 56 -0.24 -8.35 10.17
C PHE A 56 0.20 -6.94 10.52
N LEU A 57 0.83 -6.24 9.57
CA LEU A 57 1.36 -4.89 9.76
C LEU A 57 0.53 -3.87 9.00
N HIS A 58 -0.13 -2.97 9.73
CA HIS A 58 -0.71 -1.75 9.18
C HIS A 58 0.25 -0.59 9.48
N TRP A 59 1.12 -0.28 8.53
CA TRP A 59 2.08 0.81 8.62
C TRP A 59 2.20 1.50 7.26
N GLY A 60 2.08 2.82 7.25
CA GLY A 60 2.07 3.64 6.04
C GLY A 60 1.93 5.12 6.36
N LEU A 61 1.56 5.95 5.39
CA LEU A 61 1.38 7.40 5.56
C LEU A 61 0.42 7.75 6.68
N TYR A 62 -0.65 6.98 6.86
CA TYR A 62 -1.63 7.16 7.94
C TYR A 62 -1.04 7.01 9.35
N SER A 63 0.19 6.49 9.46
CA SER A 63 0.91 6.43 10.74
C SER A 63 1.56 7.76 11.12
N VAL A 64 1.75 8.69 10.19
CA VAL A 64 2.39 9.99 10.44
C VAL A 64 1.55 10.85 11.38
N PRO A 65 0.24 11.07 11.14
CA PRO A 65 -0.59 11.86 12.05
C PRO A 65 -0.79 11.21 13.42
N ALA A 66 -0.51 9.92 13.58
CA ALA A 66 -0.63 9.14 14.82
C ALA A 66 -1.97 9.36 15.55
N CYS A 67 -3.04 9.48 14.79
CA CYS A 67 -4.39 9.76 15.31
C CYS A 67 -5.41 8.81 14.69
N THR A 68 -6.31 8.28 15.53
CA THR A 68 -7.33 7.31 15.15
C THR A 68 -6.76 5.98 14.63
N ASN A 69 -6.85 5.72 13.33
CA ASN A 69 -6.44 4.46 12.74
C ASN A 69 -6.01 4.64 11.26
N GLU A 70 -5.81 3.55 10.56
CA GLU A 70 -5.39 3.48 9.16
C GLU A 70 -6.35 4.16 8.16
N TRP A 71 -7.57 4.44 8.60
CA TRP A 71 -8.58 5.15 7.80
C TRP A 71 -8.47 6.67 7.90
N TYR A 72 -7.40 7.17 8.47
CA TYR A 72 -7.16 8.60 8.63
C TYR A 72 -7.27 9.34 7.30
N SER A 73 -6.72 8.79 6.21
CA SER A 73 -6.76 9.37 4.87
C SER A 73 -8.18 9.71 4.36
N ARG A 74 -9.16 8.92 4.79
CA ARG A 74 -10.59 9.16 4.52
C ARG A 74 -11.21 10.05 5.57
N ASN A 75 -11.02 9.71 6.84
CA ASN A 75 -11.77 10.30 7.95
C ASN A 75 -11.39 11.76 8.21
N MET A 76 -10.18 12.20 7.81
CA MET A 76 -9.77 13.60 7.87
C MET A 76 -10.61 14.53 6.97
N TYR A 77 -11.33 13.97 6.00
CA TYR A 77 -12.21 14.73 5.09
C TYR A 77 -13.70 14.66 5.47
N ILE A 78 -14.07 13.94 6.53
CA ILE A 78 -15.46 13.78 6.95
C ILE A 78 -15.73 14.64 8.20
N LYS A 79 -16.48 15.73 8.02
CA LYS A 79 -16.84 16.64 9.13
C LYS A 79 -17.49 15.89 10.30
N GLY A 80 -17.05 16.20 11.50
CA GLY A 80 -17.53 15.56 12.73
C GLY A 80 -16.79 14.27 13.11
N MET A 81 -15.90 13.77 12.27
CA MET A 81 -15.02 12.66 12.64
C MET A 81 -13.86 13.15 13.53
N PRO A 82 -13.40 12.35 14.50
CA PRO A 82 -12.25 12.72 15.33
C PRO A 82 -10.99 13.06 14.52
N ALA A 83 -10.74 12.34 13.42
CA ALA A 83 -9.63 12.61 12.51
C ALA A 83 -9.77 13.98 11.81
N TYR A 84 -10.99 14.40 11.44
CA TYR A 84 -11.25 15.70 10.84
C TYR A 84 -10.92 16.82 11.83
N GLU A 85 -11.41 16.73 13.07
CA GLU A 85 -11.17 17.73 14.10
C GLU A 85 -9.69 17.80 14.51
N HIS A 86 -9.04 16.64 14.65
CA HIS A 86 -7.60 16.55 14.89
C HIS A 86 -6.80 17.21 13.76
N HIS A 87 -7.14 16.92 12.50
CA HIS A 87 -6.45 17.46 11.35
C HIS A 87 -6.51 18.99 11.34
N ARG A 88 -7.70 19.54 11.44
CA ARG A 88 -7.89 21.00 11.44
C ARG A 88 -7.16 21.71 12.57
N LYS A 89 -7.14 21.10 13.74
CA LYS A 89 -6.46 21.66 14.91
C LYS A 89 -4.94 21.61 14.80
N THR A 90 -4.39 20.57 14.16
CA THR A 90 -2.96 20.27 14.17
C THR A 90 -2.27 20.77 12.89
N TYR A 91 -2.91 20.62 11.74
CA TYR A 91 -2.33 20.84 10.42
C TYR A 91 -3.02 21.97 9.63
N GLY A 92 -4.20 22.42 10.04
CA GLY A 92 -4.98 23.46 9.36
C GLY A 92 -6.05 22.91 8.42
N GLU A 93 -6.45 23.74 7.45
CA GLU A 93 -7.48 23.35 6.48
C GLU A 93 -6.98 22.28 5.52
N GLN A 94 -7.84 21.31 5.17
CA GLN A 94 -7.49 20.19 4.29
C GLN A 94 -7.03 20.64 2.89
N ARG A 95 -7.47 21.82 2.42
CA ARG A 95 -7.02 22.39 1.15
C ARG A 95 -5.64 23.06 1.22
N GLU A 96 -5.13 23.33 2.42
CA GLU A 96 -3.82 23.96 2.67
C GLU A 96 -2.78 22.92 3.03
N PHE A 97 -3.20 21.91 3.79
CA PHE A 97 -2.43 20.74 4.14
C PHE A 97 -3.33 19.50 3.94
N GLY A 98 -3.16 18.82 2.82
CA GLY A 98 -3.92 17.63 2.48
C GLY A 98 -3.17 16.34 2.86
N TYR A 99 -3.76 15.21 2.53
CA TYR A 99 -3.16 13.93 2.88
C TYR A 99 -1.77 13.68 2.23
N LYS A 100 -1.56 14.15 0.99
CA LYS A 100 -0.25 14.05 0.31
C LYS A 100 0.88 14.78 1.05
N ASP A 101 0.54 15.80 1.85
CA ASP A 101 1.53 16.61 2.56
C ASP A 101 2.15 15.86 3.75
N PHE A 102 1.61 14.69 4.10
CA PHE A 102 2.27 13.76 5.01
C PHE A 102 3.44 13.00 4.38
N ILE A 103 3.53 12.93 3.05
CA ILE A 103 4.59 12.16 2.36
C ILE A 103 5.99 12.60 2.77
N PRO A 104 6.35 13.91 2.74
CA PRO A 104 7.69 14.33 3.17
C PRO A 104 7.96 14.13 4.66
N LEU A 105 6.92 13.94 5.47
CA LEU A 105 7.03 13.66 6.90
C LEU A 105 7.17 12.16 7.22
N PHE A 106 6.89 11.31 6.25
CA PHE A 106 7.05 9.87 6.36
C PHE A 106 8.50 9.50 6.03
N CYS A 107 9.41 9.60 7.00
CA CYS A 107 10.84 9.45 6.79
C CYS A 107 11.38 8.05 7.14
N ALA A 108 10.62 7.25 7.91
CA ALA A 108 10.98 5.88 8.31
C ALA A 108 12.38 5.77 8.99
N GLU A 109 12.78 6.77 9.80
CA GLU A 109 14.14 6.87 10.38
C GLU A 109 14.50 5.70 11.29
N ARG A 110 13.48 5.09 11.92
CA ARG A 110 13.67 3.96 12.83
C ARG A 110 13.31 2.61 12.20
N PHE A 111 13.13 2.59 10.89
CA PHE A 111 12.80 1.37 10.18
C PHE A 111 14.01 0.46 10.06
N ASP A 112 13.97 -0.63 10.81
CA ASP A 112 14.95 -1.72 10.81
C ASP A 112 14.21 -3.05 10.56
N PRO A 113 14.08 -3.45 9.28
CA PRO A 113 13.32 -4.64 8.92
C PRO A 113 13.94 -5.93 9.48
N ALA A 114 15.26 -5.99 9.65
CA ALA A 114 15.94 -7.16 10.21
C ALA A 114 15.56 -7.36 11.68
N SER A 115 15.63 -6.29 12.48
CA SER A 115 15.22 -6.34 13.88
C SER A 115 13.73 -6.67 14.05
N TRP A 116 12.88 -6.15 13.17
CA TRP A 116 11.45 -6.46 13.21
C TRP A 116 11.17 -7.93 12.94
N MET A 117 11.77 -8.49 11.88
CA MET A 117 11.57 -9.90 11.53
C MET A 117 12.14 -10.84 12.59
N GLN A 118 13.28 -10.49 13.17
CA GLN A 118 13.86 -11.25 14.29
C GLN A 118 12.90 -11.27 15.49
N LEU A 119 12.36 -10.12 15.87
CA LEU A 119 11.38 -10.01 16.96
C LEU A 119 10.14 -10.86 16.70
N PHE A 120 9.59 -10.83 15.46
CA PHE A 120 8.42 -11.65 15.11
C PHE A 120 8.73 -13.13 15.16
N LYS A 121 9.92 -13.53 14.72
CA LYS A 121 10.38 -14.92 14.80
C LYS A 121 10.51 -15.39 16.25
N GLU A 122 11.08 -14.57 17.12
CA GLU A 122 11.21 -14.85 18.56
C GLU A 122 9.85 -14.94 19.24
N ALA A 123 8.86 -14.16 18.79
CA ALA A 123 7.46 -14.25 19.25
C ALA A 123 6.75 -15.52 18.76
N GLY A 124 7.37 -16.33 17.91
CA GLY A 124 6.79 -17.57 17.36
C GLY A 124 5.99 -17.40 16.09
N ALA A 125 6.10 -16.26 15.39
CA ALA A 125 5.44 -16.10 14.10
C ALA A 125 6.08 -17.00 13.04
N GLY A 126 5.24 -17.56 12.17
CA GLY A 126 5.64 -18.30 10.99
C GLY A 126 5.53 -17.50 9.71
N TYR A 127 4.76 -16.42 9.71
CA TYR A 127 4.59 -15.55 8.56
C TYR A 127 4.35 -14.09 8.97
N VAL A 128 4.62 -13.19 8.04
CA VAL A 128 4.35 -11.76 8.17
C VAL A 128 3.53 -11.28 6.99
N PHE A 129 2.65 -10.32 7.24
CA PHE A 129 1.67 -9.85 6.29
C PHE A 129 1.55 -8.32 6.33
N PRO A 130 2.54 -7.58 5.79
CA PRO A 130 2.46 -6.12 5.69
C PRO A 130 1.47 -5.68 4.62
N VAL A 131 0.88 -4.50 4.83
CA VAL A 131 0.11 -3.79 3.80
C VAL A 131 1.08 -3.20 2.78
N ALA A 132 0.95 -3.64 1.52
CA ALA A 132 1.74 -3.10 0.41
C ALA A 132 1.23 -1.73 -0.03
N GLU A 133 -0.09 -1.55 0.00
CA GLU A 133 -0.79 -0.34 -0.37
C GLU A 133 -2.16 -0.33 0.31
N HIS A 134 -2.45 0.71 1.06
CA HIS A 134 -3.76 0.89 1.69
C HIS A 134 -4.72 1.63 0.74
N HIS A 135 -5.92 1.98 1.23
CA HIS A 135 -6.92 2.74 0.47
C HIS A 135 -6.44 4.12 0.01
N ASP A 136 -5.40 4.67 0.63
CA ASP A 136 -4.78 5.94 0.26
C ASP A 136 -4.04 5.90 -1.09
N GLY A 137 -3.75 4.69 -1.59
CA GLY A 137 -3.07 4.50 -2.88
C GLY A 137 -1.56 4.76 -2.83
N PHE A 138 -0.98 5.04 -1.65
CA PHE A 138 0.47 5.19 -1.52
C PHE A 138 1.14 3.82 -1.42
N GLN A 139 2.00 3.51 -2.37
CA GLN A 139 2.67 2.23 -2.48
C GLN A 139 3.90 2.18 -1.59
N MET A 140 3.98 1.16 -0.71
CA MET A 140 5.11 0.94 0.19
C MET A 140 6.29 0.26 -0.52
N TYR A 141 6.22 0.07 -1.84
CA TYR A 141 7.18 -0.64 -2.70
C TYR A 141 7.53 0.19 -3.93
N GLU A 142 8.65 -0.16 -4.57
CA GLU A 142 9.06 0.41 -5.85
C GLU A 142 8.09 -0.01 -6.96
N SER A 143 7.59 0.95 -7.73
CA SER A 143 6.62 0.70 -8.80
C SER A 143 6.90 1.57 -10.01
N GLU A 144 6.87 0.96 -11.19
CA GLU A 144 6.93 1.66 -12.47
C GLU A 144 5.55 2.21 -12.89
N LEU A 145 4.46 1.76 -12.24
CA LEU A 145 3.09 2.13 -12.59
C LEU A 145 2.60 3.40 -11.90
N SER A 146 3.26 3.82 -10.84
CA SER A 146 2.89 5.01 -10.08
C SER A 146 4.10 5.59 -9.37
N HIS A 147 4.27 6.92 -9.43
CA HIS A 147 5.29 7.61 -8.66
C HIS A 147 4.89 7.89 -7.20
N TRP A 148 3.61 7.64 -6.85
CA TRP A 148 3.12 7.73 -5.47
C TRP A 148 3.57 6.49 -4.67
N ASN A 149 4.88 6.37 -4.51
CA ASN A 149 5.49 5.22 -3.85
C ASN A 149 6.64 5.63 -2.93
N ALA A 150 6.95 4.75 -1.95
CA ALA A 150 7.96 4.99 -0.92
C ALA A 150 9.39 5.03 -1.46
N LYS A 151 9.65 4.48 -2.64
CA LYS A 151 10.95 4.53 -3.29
C LYS A 151 11.26 5.89 -3.89
N GLU A 152 10.24 6.54 -4.48
CA GLU A 152 10.42 7.85 -5.11
C GLU A 152 10.14 9.01 -4.17
N MET A 153 9.32 8.80 -3.14
CA MET A 153 8.85 9.84 -2.23
C MET A 153 9.06 9.45 -0.77
N GLY A 154 8.97 10.42 0.12
CA GLY A 154 9.11 10.19 1.56
C GLY A 154 10.45 9.56 1.91
N PRO A 155 10.49 8.32 2.42
CA PRO A 155 11.71 7.66 2.89
C PRO A 155 12.71 7.31 1.78
N LYS A 156 12.29 7.33 0.52
CA LYS A 156 13.10 6.99 -0.66
C LYS A 156 13.70 5.58 -0.59
N ARG A 157 12.92 4.64 -0.09
CA ARG A 157 13.29 3.24 0.11
C ARG A 157 12.16 2.34 -0.37
N ASP A 158 12.51 1.17 -0.91
CA ASP A 158 11.56 0.09 -1.17
C ASP A 158 11.28 -0.67 0.15
N LEU A 159 10.39 -0.09 0.98
CA LEU A 159 10.13 -0.60 2.32
C LEU A 159 9.57 -2.03 2.30
N LEU A 160 8.71 -2.35 1.35
CA LEU A 160 8.12 -3.68 1.22
C LEU A 160 9.15 -4.71 0.76
N GLY A 161 10.01 -4.36 -0.20
CA GLY A 161 11.10 -5.22 -0.67
C GLY A 161 12.12 -5.50 0.43
N GLU A 162 12.43 -4.50 1.26
CA GLU A 162 13.31 -4.67 2.42
C GLU A 162 12.67 -5.59 3.49
N LEU A 163 11.37 -5.44 3.78
CA LEU A 163 10.64 -6.35 4.68
C LEU A 163 10.64 -7.79 4.15
N LYS A 164 10.40 -7.96 2.85
CA LYS A 164 10.44 -9.27 2.20
C LYS A 164 11.81 -9.93 2.38
N SER A 165 12.86 -9.22 2.03
CA SER A 165 14.24 -9.74 2.14
C SER A 165 14.60 -10.13 3.58
N ALA A 166 14.18 -9.32 4.55
CA ALA A 166 14.39 -9.60 5.96
C ALA A 166 13.58 -10.82 6.45
N ALA A 167 12.31 -10.94 6.03
CA ALA A 167 11.45 -12.06 6.37
C ALA A 167 12.02 -13.38 5.84
N GLU A 168 12.42 -13.41 4.58
CA GLU A 168 13.06 -14.57 3.94
C GLU A 168 14.34 -14.98 4.66
N SER A 169 15.17 -14.00 5.05
CA SER A 169 16.41 -14.24 5.81
C SER A 169 16.16 -14.83 7.19
N CYS A 170 15.05 -14.52 7.82
CA CYS A 170 14.62 -15.11 9.10
C CYS A 170 13.83 -16.42 8.95
N GLY A 171 13.56 -16.87 7.72
CA GLY A 171 12.74 -18.05 7.46
C GLY A 171 11.27 -17.85 7.81
N LEU A 172 10.75 -16.61 7.72
CA LEU A 172 9.33 -16.30 7.78
C LEU A 172 8.73 -16.36 6.39
N GLN A 173 7.51 -16.85 6.27
CA GLN A 173 6.75 -16.72 5.03
C GLN A 173 6.34 -15.25 4.87
N PHE A 174 6.58 -14.69 3.69
CA PHE A 174 6.20 -13.33 3.36
C PHE A 174 4.91 -13.32 2.56
N CYS A 175 3.92 -12.63 3.08
CA CYS A 175 2.64 -12.36 2.43
C CYS A 175 2.45 -10.84 2.35
N THR A 176 1.45 -10.38 1.60
CA THR A 176 1.12 -8.95 1.54
C THR A 176 -0.33 -8.73 1.17
N SER A 177 -0.88 -7.55 1.50
CA SER A 177 -2.21 -7.13 1.10
C SER A 177 -2.18 -5.81 0.33
N SER A 178 -3.13 -5.65 -0.57
CA SER A 178 -3.39 -4.41 -1.27
C SER A 178 -4.88 -4.07 -1.16
N HIS A 179 -5.17 -2.81 -0.86
CA HIS A 179 -6.53 -2.26 -0.76
C HIS A 179 -6.90 -1.42 -1.99
N ARG A 180 -6.13 -1.50 -3.06
CA ARG A 180 -6.32 -0.68 -4.28
C ARG A 180 -7.70 -0.84 -4.90
N ALA A 181 -8.29 -2.02 -4.86
CA ALA A 181 -9.60 -2.29 -5.46
C ALA A 181 -10.73 -1.42 -4.85
N GLU A 182 -10.57 -0.99 -3.60
CA GLU A 182 -11.55 -0.19 -2.87
C GLU A 182 -11.25 1.31 -2.86
N HIS A 183 -10.14 1.74 -3.45
CA HIS A 183 -9.63 3.11 -3.39
C HIS A 183 -10.70 4.16 -3.75
N TRP A 184 -11.36 4.03 -4.90
CA TRP A 184 -12.36 4.98 -5.38
C TRP A 184 -13.59 5.09 -4.48
N PHE A 185 -14.08 3.97 -3.99
CA PHE A 185 -15.23 3.92 -3.11
C PHE A 185 -14.88 4.51 -1.74
N PHE A 186 -13.74 4.13 -1.20
CA PHE A 186 -13.26 4.54 0.11
C PHE A 186 -13.01 6.05 0.19
N MET A 187 -12.41 6.64 -0.84
CA MET A 187 -12.03 8.05 -0.89
C MET A 187 -13.13 8.98 -1.43
N GLY A 188 -14.35 8.48 -1.61
CA GLY A 188 -15.46 9.24 -2.20
C GLY A 188 -15.75 10.60 -1.54
N HIS A 189 -15.59 10.70 -0.24
CA HIS A 189 -15.79 11.95 0.50
C HIS A 189 -14.74 13.03 0.22
N GLY A 190 -13.58 12.68 -0.27
CA GLY A 190 -12.56 13.66 -0.68
C GLY A 190 -13.02 14.59 -1.81
N ARG A 191 -14.04 14.18 -2.57
CA ARG A 191 -14.65 15.01 -3.62
C ARG A 191 -15.47 16.19 -3.10
N GLU A 192 -15.79 16.23 -1.83
CA GLU A 192 -16.50 17.34 -1.19
C GLU A 192 -15.59 18.54 -0.89
N PHE A 193 -14.29 18.37 -1.06
CA PHE A 193 -13.27 19.37 -0.84
C PHE A 193 -12.58 19.72 -2.16
N ASP A 194 -12.13 20.98 -2.26
CA ASP A 194 -11.20 21.35 -3.33
C ASP A 194 -9.92 20.54 -3.20
N SER A 195 -9.41 20.05 -4.34
CA SER A 195 -8.18 19.29 -4.36
C SER A 195 -7.00 20.15 -3.86
N ASP A 196 -6.18 19.58 -2.99
CA ASP A 196 -4.88 20.14 -2.62
C ASP A 196 -3.81 19.93 -3.72
N VAL A 197 -4.09 19.08 -4.70
CA VAL A 197 -3.32 18.96 -5.95
C VAL A 197 -3.89 19.96 -6.94
N ARG A 198 -3.18 21.09 -7.13
CA ARG A 198 -3.65 22.22 -7.93
C ARG A 198 -3.34 22.09 -9.42
N GLU A 199 -2.46 21.18 -9.79
CA GLU A 199 -2.11 20.90 -11.18
C GLU A 199 -2.63 19.51 -11.57
N PRO A 200 -3.26 19.39 -12.75
CA PRO A 200 -3.77 18.11 -13.24
C PRO A 200 -2.65 17.15 -13.63
#